data_b059d059a7f3438d258e06a0b1192db7
#
_entry.id   b059d059a7f3438d258e06a0b1192db7
#
_cell.length_a   1.000
_cell.length_b   1.000
_cell.length_c   1.000
_cell.angle_alpha   90.00
_cell.angle_beta   90.00
_cell.angle_gamma   90.00
#
_symmetry.space_group_name_H-M   'P 1'
#
loop_
_entity.id
_entity.type
_entity.pdbx_description
1 polymer ?
#
loop_
_entity_poly.entity_id
_entity_poly.type
_entity_poly.pdbx_seq_one_letter_code
_entity_poly.pdbx_strand_id
1 'polypeptide(L)'
;MSSSLLDRPGAVPADPPDEGVAGHYGDPYREQRRLAEGAVVDMSHRPVVRIAGPDRRSWLHSLTSQHLTALAPGGSTETLVLSPQGHVEHHLQLVDDGEQLLAHVEPGTAGALLEFLDRMRFMLRVEVSDVSDQWAVVWSAAGIAEGLVQSTGFGTFGFVPRGSLGSVVDEPAGMLAFEALRVAARRPRLGVDTDHRTLPHEVGWLGSAVHLDKGCYRGQETVARVHNLGRPPRRLALLHLDGSDSSLPEVGSEVVLDGRPVGRVGTSVRHHELGPLSLALLKRQVPDDAALVVGGSIAAAIDPEPSFELPESPARAAADARAGLLRLPR
;
A
#
# COMPACT_ATOMS: atom_id res chain seq x y z
N MET A 1 -10.37 17.36 4.02
CA MET A 1 -10.04 18.76 3.62
C MET A 1 -9.76 18.77 2.13
N SER A 2 -10.27 19.77 1.38
CA SER A 2 -9.99 19.88 -0.05
C SER A 2 -8.63 20.55 -0.30
N SER A 3 -7.93 20.10 -1.33
CA SER A 3 -6.66 20.67 -1.76
C SER A 3 -6.86 22.00 -2.50
N SER A 4 -5.95 22.95 -2.28
CA SER A 4 -5.89 24.20 -3.06
C SER A 4 -5.51 23.96 -4.54
N LEU A 5 -4.98 22.79 -4.89
CA LEU A 5 -4.64 22.45 -6.27
C LEU A 5 -5.86 22.08 -7.12
N LEU A 6 -7.04 21.90 -6.51
CA LEU A 6 -8.30 21.76 -7.25
C LEU A 6 -8.71 23.03 -7.98
N ASP A 7 -8.16 24.20 -7.59
CA ASP A 7 -8.39 25.46 -8.29
C ASP A 7 -7.52 25.62 -9.55
N ARG A 8 -6.60 24.71 -9.82
CA ARG A 8 -5.74 24.76 -11.02
C ARG A 8 -6.54 24.45 -12.29
N PRO A 9 -6.19 25.09 -13.42
CA PRO A 9 -6.85 24.81 -14.70
C PRO A 9 -6.79 23.34 -15.09
N GLY A 10 -7.92 22.78 -15.49
CA GLY A 10 -8.03 21.38 -15.90
C GLY A 10 -8.18 20.37 -14.77
N ALA A 11 -8.15 20.80 -13.50
CA ALA A 11 -8.35 19.92 -12.37
C ALA A 11 -9.78 19.35 -12.36
N VAL A 12 -9.88 18.03 -12.28
CA VAL A 12 -11.11 17.28 -12.10
C VAL A 12 -10.98 16.51 -10.78
N PRO A 13 -11.93 16.68 -9.84
CA PRO A 13 -11.87 15.98 -8.55
C PRO A 13 -11.78 14.45 -8.72
N ALA A 14 -11.07 13.82 -7.80
CA ALA A 14 -11.04 12.36 -7.73
C ALA A 14 -12.32 11.80 -7.10
N ASP A 15 -12.65 10.56 -7.50
CA ASP A 15 -13.71 9.79 -6.87
C ASP A 15 -13.29 9.21 -5.51
N PRO A 16 -14.26 8.78 -4.65
CA PRO A 16 -13.95 8.07 -3.42
C PRO A 16 -13.01 6.86 -3.64
N PRO A 17 -12.05 6.61 -2.73
CA PRO A 17 -11.82 7.27 -1.43
C PRO A 17 -10.90 8.51 -1.49
N ASP A 18 -10.55 9.00 -2.68
CA ASP A 18 -9.54 10.05 -2.87
C ASP A 18 -10.15 11.45 -3.05
N GLU A 19 -11.36 11.65 -2.58
CA GLU A 19 -12.05 12.95 -2.60
C GLU A 19 -11.19 14.03 -1.92
N GLY A 20 -11.22 15.22 -2.46
CA GLY A 20 -10.49 16.38 -1.95
C GLY A 20 -9.16 16.67 -2.64
N VAL A 21 -8.74 15.83 -3.59
CA VAL A 21 -7.62 16.07 -4.52
C VAL A 21 -8.07 15.85 -5.96
N ALA A 22 -7.21 16.19 -6.93
CA ALA A 22 -7.54 15.98 -8.33
C ALA A 22 -7.34 14.52 -8.75
N GLY A 23 -8.32 13.97 -9.46
CA GLY A 23 -8.20 12.72 -10.19
C GLY A 23 -7.29 12.88 -11.41
N HIS A 24 -7.40 14.02 -12.11
CA HIS A 24 -6.52 14.40 -13.21
C HIS A 24 -6.55 15.91 -13.47
N TYR A 25 -5.62 16.41 -14.29
CA TYR A 25 -5.50 17.81 -14.76
C TYR A 25 -5.68 17.91 -16.29
N GLY A 26 -6.55 17.08 -16.86
CA GLY A 26 -6.93 17.09 -18.25
C GLY A 26 -6.65 15.80 -19.01
N ASP A 27 -5.43 15.29 -19.00
CA ASP A 27 -5.07 14.05 -19.71
C ASP A 27 -4.37 13.04 -18.79
N PRO A 28 -5.10 12.07 -18.22
CA PRO A 28 -4.54 11.06 -17.32
C PRO A 28 -3.41 10.21 -17.93
N TYR A 29 -3.44 9.95 -19.24
CA TYR A 29 -2.39 9.17 -19.91
C TYR A 29 -1.10 9.97 -20.09
N ARG A 30 -1.20 11.26 -20.40
CA ARG A 30 -0.05 12.16 -20.44
C ARG A 30 0.55 12.33 -19.03
N GLU A 31 -0.30 12.44 -18.03
CA GLU A 31 0.14 12.56 -16.63
C GLU A 31 0.90 11.32 -16.15
N GLN A 32 0.48 10.10 -16.54
CA GLN A 32 1.24 8.87 -16.25
C GLN A 32 2.66 8.92 -16.80
N ARG A 33 2.86 9.40 -18.03
CA ARG A 33 4.21 9.55 -18.61
C ARG A 33 5.03 10.60 -17.87
N ARG A 34 4.43 11.73 -17.54
CA ARG A 34 5.09 12.82 -16.80
C ARG A 34 5.51 12.44 -15.39
N LEU A 35 4.88 11.44 -14.76
CA LEU A 35 5.32 10.93 -13.46
C LEU A 35 6.73 10.35 -13.51
N ALA A 36 7.12 9.68 -14.60
CA ALA A 36 8.51 9.22 -14.81
C ALA A 36 9.49 10.38 -15.02
N GLU A 37 9.02 11.55 -15.48
CA GLU A 37 9.79 12.75 -15.71
C GLU A 37 9.90 13.67 -14.48
N GLY A 38 9.22 13.33 -13.37
CA GLY A 38 9.29 14.05 -12.11
C GLY A 38 8.04 14.85 -11.74
N ALA A 39 6.92 14.68 -12.43
CA ALA A 39 5.66 15.24 -12.00
C ALA A 39 5.31 14.74 -10.58
N VAL A 40 4.58 15.58 -9.84
CA VAL A 40 4.24 15.33 -8.44
C VAL A 40 2.74 15.11 -8.30
N VAL A 41 2.36 14.09 -7.54
CA VAL A 41 0.96 13.82 -7.18
C VAL A 41 0.65 14.45 -5.84
N ASP A 42 -0.42 15.23 -5.79
CA ASP A 42 -1.00 15.73 -4.57
C ASP A 42 -1.77 14.63 -3.86
N MET A 43 -1.31 14.26 -2.68
CA MET A 43 -1.96 13.29 -1.78
C MET A 43 -2.38 13.93 -0.46
N SER A 44 -2.63 15.24 -0.44
CA SER A 44 -2.94 15.99 0.77
C SER A 44 -4.29 15.64 1.42
N HIS A 45 -5.10 14.80 0.78
CA HIS A 45 -6.29 14.18 1.36
C HIS A 45 -5.94 13.02 2.31
N ARG A 46 -4.71 12.45 2.25
CA ARG A 46 -4.26 11.42 3.18
C ARG A 46 -4.00 12.04 4.55
N PRO A 47 -4.60 11.49 5.62
CA PRO A 47 -4.34 11.99 6.97
C PRO A 47 -2.89 11.80 7.38
N VAL A 48 -2.38 12.77 8.13
CA VAL A 48 -1.05 12.73 8.75
C VAL A 48 -1.20 12.67 10.26
N VAL A 49 -0.69 11.58 10.84
CA VAL A 49 -0.66 11.33 12.29
C VAL A 49 0.73 11.64 12.81
N ARG A 50 0.79 12.51 13.83
CA ARG A 50 2.01 12.84 14.57
C ARG A 50 2.09 11.97 15.82
N ILE A 51 3.27 11.40 16.07
CA ILE A 51 3.59 10.65 17.30
C ILE A 51 4.85 11.27 17.87
N ALA A 52 4.74 11.98 18.99
CA ALA A 52 5.82 12.72 19.63
C ALA A 52 6.12 12.18 21.03
N GLY A 53 7.23 12.63 21.61
CA GLY A 53 7.66 12.26 22.95
C GLY A 53 8.84 11.31 22.99
N PRO A 54 9.54 11.23 24.16
CA PRO A 54 10.78 10.48 24.28
C PRO A 54 10.57 8.95 24.11
N ASP A 55 9.39 8.45 24.42
CA ASP A 55 9.10 7.00 24.37
C ASP A 55 8.49 6.57 23.03
N ARG A 56 8.30 7.48 22.06
CA ARG A 56 7.58 7.25 20.78
C ARG A 56 8.04 6.02 19.99
N ARG A 57 9.36 5.86 19.85
CA ARG A 57 9.93 4.76 19.05
C ARG A 57 9.75 3.40 19.72
N SER A 58 10.09 3.28 20.99
CA SER A 58 9.96 2.04 21.75
C SER A 58 8.51 1.63 21.93
N TRP A 59 7.65 2.61 22.16
CA TRP A 59 6.22 2.39 22.30
C TRP A 59 5.58 1.92 20.96
N LEU A 60 5.77 2.65 19.86
CA LEU A 60 5.21 2.27 18.57
C LEU A 60 5.81 0.93 18.08
N HIS A 61 7.10 0.70 18.36
CA HIS A 61 7.73 -0.60 18.10
C HIS A 61 7.00 -1.75 18.80
N SER A 62 6.57 -1.59 20.05
CA SER A 62 5.86 -2.65 20.78
C SER A 62 4.46 -2.94 20.24
N LEU A 63 3.83 -1.99 19.56
CA LEU A 63 2.46 -2.08 19.05
C LEU A 63 2.37 -2.56 17.60
N THR A 64 3.44 -2.36 16.82
CA THR A 64 3.41 -2.54 15.36
C THR A 64 4.40 -3.59 14.88
N SER A 65 4.28 -4.01 13.64
CA SER A 65 5.00 -5.14 13.07
C SER A 65 6.46 -4.87 12.66
N GLN A 66 6.88 -3.59 12.52
CA GLN A 66 8.21 -3.23 12.05
C GLN A 66 9.15 -2.89 13.22
N HIS A 67 10.46 -3.02 12.99
CA HIS A 67 11.50 -2.69 13.96
C HIS A 67 11.80 -1.18 13.94
N LEU A 68 11.27 -0.43 14.91
CA LEU A 68 11.33 1.05 14.93
C LEU A 68 12.39 1.62 15.88
N THR A 69 12.88 0.84 16.83
CA THR A 69 13.84 1.36 17.85
C THR A 69 15.19 1.75 17.24
N ALA A 70 15.56 1.14 16.11
CA ALA A 70 16.79 1.44 15.37
C ALA A 70 16.61 2.51 14.28
N LEU A 71 15.39 3.06 14.10
CA LEU A 71 15.14 4.09 13.09
C LEU A 71 15.90 5.36 13.46
N ALA A 72 16.83 5.77 12.60
CA ALA A 72 17.61 6.99 12.81
C ALA A 72 16.78 8.24 12.48
N PRO A 73 17.16 9.43 13.01
CA PRO A 73 16.61 10.69 12.54
C PRO A 73 16.78 10.83 11.01
N GLY A 74 15.73 11.25 10.31
CA GLY A 74 15.65 11.27 8.86
C GLY A 74 15.31 9.90 8.23
N GLY A 75 15.31 8.83 9.03
CA GLY A 75 14.93 7.50 8.57
C GLY A 75 13.44 7.34 8.38
N SER A 76 13.07 6.49 7.45
CA SER A 76 11.68 6.21 7.11
C SER A 76 11.43 4.71 6.96
N THR A 77 10.19 4.29 7.14
CA THR A 77 9.76 2.89 6.97
C THR A 77 8.24 2.82 6.87
N GLU A 78 7.73 1.62 6.65
CA GLU A 78 6.31 1.31 6.81
C GLU A 78 6.10 0.27 7.91
N THR A 79 4.93 0.29 8.56
CA THR A 79 4.59 -0.65 9.62
C THR A 79 3.09 -0.91 9.67
N LEU A 80 2.71 -2.04 10.26
CA LEU A 80 1.32 -2.46 10.38
C LEU A 80 0.88 -2.53 11.83
N VAL A 81 -0.36 -2.13 12.11
CA VAL A 81 -1.10 -2.56 13.28
C VAL A 81 -1.91 -3.77 12.87
N LEU A 82 -1.72 -4.88 13.55
CA LEU A 82 -2.42 -6.13 13.26
C LEU A 82 -3.47 -6.44 14.34
N SER A 83 -4.50 -7.20 13.98
CA SER A 83 -5.41 -7.83 14.95
C SER A 83 -4.71 -8.95 15.72
N PRO A 84 -5.29 -9.48 16.82
CA PRO A 84 -4.77 -10.67 17.49
C PRO A 84 -4.66 -11.90 16.56
N GLN A 85 -5.48 -11.94 15.50
CA GLN A 85 -5.47 -13.00 14.48
C GLN A 85 -4.46 -12.73 13.35
N GLY A 86 -3.70 -11.63 13.41
CA GLY A 86 -2.69 -11.26 12.42
C GLY A 86 -3.25 -10.58 11.16
N HIS A 87 -4.53 -10.19 11.15
CA HIS A 87 -5.12 -9.43 10.05
C HIS A 87 -4.66 -7.96 10.13
N VAL A 88 -4.48 -7.32 8.98
CA VAL A 88 -4.06 -5.92 8.92
C VAL A 88 -5.22 -5.00 9.27
N GLU A 89 -5.06 -4.21 10.33
CA GLU A 89 -6.03 -3.18 10.75
C GLU A 89 -5.61 -1.79 10.27
N HIS A 90 -4.30 -1.45 10.36
CA HIS A 90 -3.77 -0.19 9.86
C HIS A 90 -2.42 -0.39 9.19
N HIS A 91 -2.16 0.42 8.16
CA HIS A 91 -0.88 0.53 7.46
C HIS A 91 -0.38 1.98 7.59
N LEU A 92 0.76 2.15 8.23
CA LEU A 92 1.39 3.44 8.46
C LEU A 92 2.66 3.53 7.60
N GLN A 93 2.76 4.57 6.81
CA GLN A 93 3.99 4.95 6.14
C GLN A 93 4.58 6.16 6.88
N LEU A 94 5.77 6.04 7.45
CA LEU A 94 6.27 6.98 8.44
C LEU A 94 7.73 7.42 8.21
N VAL A 95 8.03 8.60 8.73
CA VAL A 95 9.36 9.18 8.81
C VAL A 95 9.62 9.68 10.22
N ASP A 96 10.84 9.54 10.73
CA ASP A 96 11.31 10.13 12.00
C ASP A 96 12.14 11.38 11.69
N ASP A 97 11.72 12.54 12.13
CA ASP A 97 12.48 13.80 11.96
C ASP A 97 13.52 14.04 13.07
N GLY A 98 13.61 13.12 14.06
CA GLY A 98 14.45 13.22 15.23
C GLY A 98 13.68 13.62 16.50
N GLU A 99 12.61 14.39 16.38
CA GLU A 99 11.76 14.86 17.48
C GLU A 99 10.43 14.11 17.55
N GLN A 100 9.87 13.76 16.38
CA GLN A 100 8.57 13.10 16.22
C GLN A 100 8.58 12.10 15.05
N LEU A 101 7.60 11.23 15.03
CA LEU A 101 7.25 10.42 13.88
C LEU A 101 6.06 11.08 13.17
N LEU A 102 6.16 11.31 11.88
CA LEU A 102 5.02 11.64 11.03
C LEU A 102 4.65 10.41 10.23
N ALA A 103 3.40 10.02 10.27
CA ALA A 103 2.88 8.86 9.54
C ALA A 103 1.68 9.27 8.70
N HIS A 104 1.66 8.92 7.42
CA HIS A 104 0.42 9.02 6.66
C HIS A 104 -0.27 7.66 6.57
N VAL A 105 -1.58 7.72 6.47
CA VAL A 105 -2.46 6.54 6.38
C VAL A 105 -3.49 6.74 5.28
N GLU A 106 -4.21 5.67 4.93
CA GLU A 106 -5.28 5.75 3.93
C GLU A 106 -6.42 6.67 4.41
N PRO A 107 -7.10 7.37 3.50
CA PRO A 107 -8.26 8.19 3.83
C PRO A 107 -9.31 7.42 4.64
N GLY A 108 -9.91 8.08 5.62
CA GLY A 108 -10.94 7.49 6.47
C GLY A 108 -10.44 6.58 7.60
N THR A 109 -9.13 6.24 7.67
CA THR A 109 -8.62 5.29 8.68
C THR A 109 -8.00 5.94 9.91
N ALA A 110 -7.70 7.24 9.88
CA ALA A 110 -6.99 7.94 10.96
C ALA A 110 -7.74 7.94 12.29
N GLY A 111 -9.05 8.12 12.29
CA GLY A 111 -9.86 8.16 13.52
C GLY A 111 -9.72 6.87 14.34
N ALA A 112 -9.91 5.72 13.71
CA ALA A 112 -9.78 4.42 14.37
C ALA A 112 -8.33 4.14 14.82
N LEU A 113 -7.34 4.57 14.04
CA LEU A 113 -5.93 4.48 14.43
C LEU A 113 -5.63 5.33 15.67
N LEU A 114 -6.07 6.58 15.69
CA LEU A 114 -5.87 7.50 16.83
C LEU A 114 -6.51 6.96 18.11
N GLU A 115 -7.74 6.45 18.03
CA GLU A 115 -8.41 5.80 19.15
C GLU A 115 -7.65 4.57 19.66
N PHE A 116 -7.13 3.73 18.77
CA PHE A 116 -6.30 2.60 19.14
C PHE A 116 -5.02 3.04 19.84
N LEU A 117 -4.30 3.97 19.25
CA LEU A 117 -3.03 4.48 19.78
C LEU A 117 -3.22 5.16 21.15
N ASP A 118 -4.26 5.96 21.32
CA ASP A 118 -4.54 6.63 22.60
C ASP A 118 -4.86 5.64 23.72
N ARG A 119 -5.65 4.60 23.45
CA ARG A 119 -5.91 3.51 24.40
C ARG A 119 -4.65 2.75 24.80
N MET A 120 -3.64 2.67 23.94
CA MET A 120 -2.41 1.92 24.18
C MET A 120 -1.29 2.76 24.81
N ARG A 121 -1.52 4.04 25.07
CA ARG A 121 -0.53 4.97 25.58
C ARG A 121 -0.16 4.72 27.04
N PHE A 122 -1.12 4.35 27.88
CA PHE A 122 -0.96 4.16 29.33
C PHE A 122 -0.21 5.33 29.99
N MET A 123 0.87 5.03 30.73
CA MET A 123 1.71 6.01 31.45
C MET A 123 2.96 6.42 30.64
N LEU A 124 3.06 6.05 29.38
CA LEU A 124 4.21 6.38 28.53
C LEU A 124 4.16 7.85 28.09
N ARG A 125 5.34 8.45 27.94
CA ARG A 125 5.52 9.86 27.56
C ARG A 125 5.43 9.99 26.04
N VAL A 126 4.22 9.80 25.54
CA VAL A 126 3.90 9.85 24.10
C VAL A 126 2.66 10.72 23.91
N GLU A 127 2.68 11.54 22.88
CA GLU A 127 1.54 12.32 22.39
C GLU A 127 1.22 11.86 20.98
N VAL A 128 -0.08 11.66 20.70
CA VAL A 128 -0.58 11.28 19.37
C VAL A 128 -1.62 12.30 18.94
N SER A 129 -1.50 12.83 17.73
CA SER A 129 -2.43 13.83 17.19
C SER A 129 -2.56 13.73 15.67
N ASP A 130 -3.74 14.11 15.16
CA ASP A 130 -3.95 14.42 13.75
C ASP A 130 -3.34 15.79 13.46
N VAL A 131 -2.43 15.85 12.50
CA VAL A 131 -1.78 17.09 12.05
C VAL A 131 -1.96 17.32 10.55
N SER A 132 -3.05 16.76 10.00
CA SER A 132 -3.40 16.90 8.58
C SER A 132 -3.67 18.35 8.16
N ASP A 133 -3.96 19.25 9.10
CA ASP A 133 -4.09 20.70 8.88
C ASP A 133 -2.74 21.40 8.70
N GLN A 134 -1.65 20.84 9.23
CA GLN A 134 -0.30 21.38 9.20
C GLN A 134 0.54 20.76 8.08
N TRP A 135 0.33 19.48 7.82
CA TRP A 135 1.12 18.68 6.87
C TRP A 135 0.27 18.19 5.70
N ALA A 136 0.89 18.14 4.54
CA ALA A 136 0.35 17.52 3.34
C ALA A 136 1.28 16.40 2.88
N VAL A 137 0.72 15.37 2.26
CA VAL A 137 1.46 14.29 1.61
C VAL A 137 1.50 14.57 0.11
N VAL A 138 2.67 14.35 -0.49
CA VAL A 138 2.86 14.37 -1.94
C VAL A 138 3.63 13.12 -2.35
N TRP A 139 3.54 12.75 -3.64
CA TRP A 139 4.28 11.60 -4.16
C TRP A 139 4.93 11.91 -5.52
N SER A 140 6.14 11.39 -5.75
CA SER A 140 6.81 11.45 -7.05
C SER A 140 7.62 10.18 -7.30
N ALA A 141 7.64 9.71 -8.54
CA ALA A 141 8.50 8.59 -8.96
C ALA A 141 9.98 8.99 -9.01
N ALA A 142 10.28 10.25 -9.36
CA ALA A 142 11.64 10.77 -9.49
C ALA A 142 12.27 11.28 -8.18
N GLY A 143 11.48 11.31 -7.09
CA GLY A 143 11.89 11.84 -5.80
C GLY A 143 11.33 13.22 -5.50
N ILE A 144 11.50 13.67 -4.27
CA ILE A 144 11.03 14.95 -3.75
C ILE A 144 12.21 15.66 -3.11
N ALA A 145 12.48 16.90 -3.56
CA ALA A 145 13.66 17.65 -3.15
C ALA A 145 13.54 18.31 -1.77
N GLU A 146 12.33 18.60 -1.32
CA GLU A 146 12.07 19.34 -0.08
C GLU A 146 11.15 18.56 0.85
N GLY A 147 11.34 18.71 2.17
CA GLY A 147 10.52 18.08 3.20
C GLY A 147 11.11 16.81 3.79
N LEU A 148 10.32 16.15 4.60
CA LEU A 148 10.64 14.83 5.15
C LEU A 148 10.18 13.77 4.17
N VAL A 149 11.05 12.83 3.79
CA VAL A 149 10.77 11.91 2.70
C VAL A 149 10.83 10.45 3.13
N GLN A 150 9.95 9.66 2.54
CA GLN A 150 9.99 8.21 2.60
C GLN A 150 10.19 7.66 1.18
N SER A 151 11.39 7.20 0.90
CA SER A 151 11.69 6.51 -0.35
C SER A 151 11.28 5.04 -0.26
N THR A 152 10.58 4.57 -1.27
CA THR A 152 10.13 3.19 -1.42
C THR A 152 10.64 2.62 -2.75
N GLY A 153 10.51 1.31 -2.97
CA GLY A 153 10.80 0.72 -4.28
C GLY A 153 9.85 1.14 -5.42
N PHE A 154 8.84 1.96 -5.10
CA PHE A 154 7.84 2.46 -6.05
C PHE A 154 7.97 3.97 -6.33
N GLY A 155 8.62 4.73 -5.46
CA GLY A 155 8.77 6.18 -5.52
C GLY A 155 8.93 6.77 -4.13
N THR A 156 8.78 8.07 -4.01
CA THR A 156 9.03 8.81 -2.78
C THR A 156 7.75 9.53 -2.34
N PHE A 157 7.34 9.30 -1.09
CA PHE A 157 6.36 10.13 -0.41
C PHE A 157 7.07 11.27 0.31
N GLY A 158 6.54 12.48 0.21
CA GLY A 158 7.02 13.65 0.92
C GLY A 158 5.99 14.16 1.90
N PHE A 159 6.42 14.49 3.10
CA PHE A 159 5.65 15.24 4.08
C PHE A 159 6.10 16.70 3.98
N VAL A 160 5.24 17.55 3.52
CA VAL A 160 5.52 18.98 3.30
C VAL A 160 4.58 19.85 4.14
N PRO A 161 5.00 21.01 4.61
CA PRO A 161 4.07 21.95 5.22
C PRO A 161 2.89 22.23 4.28
N ARG A 162 1.67 22.13 4.77
CA ARG A 162 0.47 22.29 3.91
C ARG A 162 0.44 23.62 3.17
N GLY A 163 0.95 24.67 3.77
CA GLY A 163 1.06 25.99 3.12
C GLY A 163 2.03 26.05 1.94
N SER A 164 2.97 25.08 1.84
CA SER A 164 3.95 24.98 0.76
C SER A 164 3.51 24.08 -0.38
N LEU A 165 2.33 23.44 -0.28
CA LEU A 165 1.86 22.47 -1.27
C LEU A 165 1.88 23.03 -2.69
N GLY A 166 1.43 24.25 -2.90
CA GLY A 166 1.36 24.91 -4.20
C GLY A 166 2.72 25.17 -4.86
N SER A 167 3.78 25.36 -4.06
CA SER A 167 5.15 25.56 -4.55
C SER A 167 5.91 24.25 -4.78
N VAL A 168 5.60 23.21 -3.99
CA VAL A 168 6.22 21.90 -4.14
C VAL A 168 5.65 21.15 -5.35
N VAL A 169 4.35 21.32 -5.61
CA VAL A 169 3.67 20.68 -6.74
C VAL A 169 3.56 21.70 -7.89
N ASP A 170 4.64 21.92 -8.60
CA ASP A 170 4.66 22.82 -9.77
C ASP A 170 3.99 22.18 -10.99
N GLU A 171 4.41 20.97 -11.34
CA GLU A 171 3.80 20.14 -12.39
C GLU A 171 2.95 19.02 -11.80
N PRO A 172 1.64 19.23 -11.59
CA PRO A 172 0.79 18.23 -10.98
C PRO A 172 0.44 17.08 -11.92
N ALA A 173 0.34 15.90 -11.34
CA ALA A 173 -0.39 14.76 -11.89
C ALA A 173 -1.46 14.33 -10.89
N GLY A 174 -2.58 13.80 -11.38
CA GLY A 174 -3.70 13.40 -10.53
C GLY A 174 -3.63 11.96 -10.07
N MET A 175 -4.59 11.61 -9.20
CA MET A 175 -4.68 10.27 -8.61
C MET A 175 -4.86 9.15 -9.65
N LEU A 176 -5.53 9.40 -10.78
CA LEU A 176 -5.68 8.39 -11.84
C LEU A 176 -4.32 7.98 -12.43
N ALA A 177 -3.38 8.91 -12.55
CA ALA A 177 -2.04 8.60 -13.01
C ALA A 177 -1.24 7.81 -11.96
N PHE A 178 -1.31 8.20 -10.69
CA PHE A 178 -0.71 7.47 -9.59
C PHE A 178 -1.25 6.04 -9.47
N GLU A 179 -2.57 5.88 -9.48
CA GLU A 179 -3.21 4.58 -9.35
C GLU A 179 -2.83 3.64 -10.51
N ALA A 180 -2.71 4.15 -11.74
CA ALA A 180 -2.28 3.35 -12.88
C ALA A 180 -0.87 2.78 -12.69
N LEU A 181 0.09 3.63 -12.27
CA LEU A 181 1.46 3.18 -11.99
C LEU A 181 1.54 2.27 -10.76
N ARG A 182 0.78 2.56 -9.70
CA ARG A 182 0.72 1.76 -8.48
C ARG A 182 0.21 0.35 -8.76
N VAL A 183 -0.88 0.23 -9.52
CA VAL A 183 -1.46 -1.06 -9.90
C VAL A 183 -0.49 -1.85 -10.75
N ALA A 184 0.13 -1.23 -11.77
CA ALA A 184 1.15 -1.87 -12.59
C ALA A 184 2.36 -2.32 -11.75
N ALA A 185 2.74 -1.55 -10.73
CA ALA A 185 3.79 -1.92 -9.77
C ALA A 185 3.31 -2.88 -8.67
N ARG A 186 2.07 -3.36 -8.72
CA ARG A 186 1.48 -4.34 -7.77
C ARG A 186 1.53 -3.89 -6.31
N ARG A 187 1.37 -2.56 -6.06
CA ARG A 187 1.39 -1.98 -4.70
C ARG A 187 -0.03 -1.86 -4.16
N PRO A 188 -0.41 -2.65 -3.13
CA PRO A 188 -1.77 -2.64 -2.59
C PRO A 188 -2.04 -1.42 -1.71
N ARG A 189 -3.31 -1.00 -1.66
CA ARG A 189 -3.84 -0.03 -0.69
C ARG A 189 -4.74 -0.74 0.33
N LEU A 190 -4.57 -0.36 1.58
CA LEU A 190 -5.40 -0.89 2.67
C LEU A 190 -6.88 -0.48 2.47
N GLY A 191 -7.79 -1.44 2.59
CA GLY A 191 -9.24 -1.21 2.47
C GLY A 191 -9.75 -1.21 1.03
N VAL A 192 -8.90 -0.96 0.03
CA VAL A 192 -9.25 -1.04 -1.40
C VAL A 192 -8.86 -2.40 -1.98
N ASP A 193 -7.56 -2.72 -1.94
CA ASP A 193 -7.02 -4.00 -2.44
C ASP A 193 -7.01 -5.10 -1.37
N THR A 194 -7.37 -4.75 -0.14
CA THR A 194 -7.41 -5.65 1.01
C THR A 194 -8.81 -5.72 1.62
N ASP A 195 -9.03 -6.68 2.49
CA ASP A 195 -10.22 -6.81 3.31
C ASP A 195 -9.85 -6.97 4.81
N HIS A 196 -10.88 -7.03 5.67
CA HIS A 196 -10.73 -7.17 7.12
C HIS A 196 -10.04 -8.47 7.58
N ARG A 197 -9.76 -9.41 6.67
CA ARG A 197 -9.10 -10.69 6.94
C ARG A 197 -7.73 -10.80 6.29
N THR A 198 -7.26 -9.75 5.63
CA THR A 198 -6.01 -9.78 4.89
C THR A 198 -4.82 -9.93 5.82
N LEU A 199 -3.94 -10.88 5.48
CA LEU A 199 -2.67 -11.11 6.13
C LEU A 199 -1.54 -10.39 5.38
N PRO A 200 -0.48 -9.90 6.06
CA PRO A 200 0.65 -9.24 5.40
C PRO A 200 1.27 -10.05 4.26
N HIS A 201 1.29 -11.38 4.41
CA HIS A 201 1.82 -12.32 3.40
C HIS A 201 1.06 -12.32 2.09
N GLU A 202 -0.24 -12.01 2.12
CA GLU A 202 -1.11 -12.11 0.95
C GLU A 202 -0.88 -10.97 -0.04
N VAL A 203 -0.31 -9.85 0.44
CA VAL A 203 -0.23 -8.58 -0.29
C VAL A 203 1.17 -7.97 -0.34
N GLY A 204 2.21 -8.77 -0.02
CA GLY A 204 3.60 -8.35 -0.19
C GLY A 204 4.14 -7.40 0.90
N TRP A 205 3.44 -7.22 2.02
CA TRP A 205 3.92 -6.37 3.13
C TRP A 205 4.88 -7.09 4.08
N LEU A 206 5.14 -8.38 3.86
CA LEU A 206 6.15 -9.12 4.62
C LEU A 206 7.55 -8.69 4.14
N GLY A 207 8.39 -8.26 5.04
CA GLY A 207 9.73 -7.74 4.72
C GLY A 207 9.79 -6.23 4.64
N SER A 208 8.83 -5.55 4.01
CA SER A 208 8.77 -4.08 3.98
C SER A 208 8.16 -3.50 5.23
N ALA A 209 6.99 -3.99 5.65
CA ALA A 209 6.23 -3.50 6.80
C ALA A 209 6.29 -4.43 8.02
N VAL A 210 6.88 -5.61 7.91
CA VAL A 210 6.99 -6.61 8.99
C VAL A 210 8.45 -7.03 9.16
N HIS A 211 8.98 -6.91 10.38
CA HIS A 211 10.28 -7.45 10.75
C HIS A 211 10.09 -8.79 11.47
N LEU A 212 10.54 -9.87 10.85
CA LEU A 212 10.29 -11.24 11.33
C LEU A 212 11.01 -11.57 12.65
N ASP A 213 12.18 -10.97 12.88
CA ASP A 213 13.04 -11.27 14.03
C ASP A 213 12.93 -10.26 15.18
N LYS A 214 11.94 -9.35 15.14
CA LYS A 214 11.73 -8.41 16.25
C LYS A 214 11.01 -9.07 17.44
N GLY A 215 11.04 -8.39 18.58
CA GLY A 215 10.31 -8.80 19.79
C GLY A 215 8.78 -8.85 19.59
N CYS A 216 8.06 -9.23 20.63
CA CYS A 216 6.62 -9.47 20.58
C CYS A 216 5.82 -8.24 20.12
N TYR A 217 4.81 -8.49 19.28
CA TYR A 217 3.79 -7.54 18.87
C TYR A 217 2.47 -8.27 18.62
N ARG A 218 1.37 -7.54 18.60
CA ARG A 218 0.02 -8.09 18.42
C ARG A 218 -0.10 -8.80 17.07
N GLY A 219 -0.58 -10.05 17.06
CA GLY A 219 -0.76 -10.86 15.84
C GLY A 219 0.48 -11.61 15.35
N GLN A 220 1.64 -11.46 16.00
CA GLN A 220 2.90 -12.08 15.59
C GLN A 220 2.84 -13.59 15.44
N GLU A 221 2.09 -14.29 16.30
CA GLU A 221 1.99 -15.75 16.24
C GLU A 221 1.43 -16.25 14.89
N THR A 222 0.38 -15.59 14.40
CA THR A 222 -0.19 -15.93 13.08
C THR A 222 0.78 -15.58 11.96
N VAL A 223 1.45 -14.44 12.02
CA VAL A 223 2.47 -14.04 11.04
C VAL A 223 3.59 -15.09 10.99
N ALA A 224 4.16 -15.47 12.12
CA ALA A 224 5.21 -16.48 12.20
C ALA A 224 4.75 -17.86 11.70
N ARG A 225 3.54 -18.28 12.09
CA ARG A 225 2.98 -19.56 11.63
C ARG A 225 2.81 -19.61 10.11
N VAL A 226 2.22 -18.55 9.50
CA VAL A 226 2.02 -18.49 8.05
C VAL A 226 3.36 -18.43 7.32
N HIS A 227 4.33 -17.66 7.84
CA HIS A 227 5.67 -17.59 7.30
C HIS A 227 6.37 -18.96 7.32
N ASN A 228 6.34 -19.65 8.47
CA ASN A 228 6.96 -20.97 8.62
C ASN A 228 6.34 -22.02 7.70
N LEU A 229 5.02 -21.97 7.47
CA LEU A 229 4.33 -22.85 6.52
C LEU A 229 4.58 -22.44 5.06
N GLY A 230 4.97 -21.18 4.81
CA GLY A 230 5.24 -20.62 3.47
C GLY A 230 4.03 -20.58 2.53
N ARG A 231 2.81 -20.66 3.05
CA ARG A 231 1.58 -20.82 2.25
C ARG A 231 0.44 -19.94 2.79
N PRO A 232 0.41 -18.65 2.46
CA PRO A 232 -0.76 -17.82 2.75
C PRO A 232 -1.98 -18.35 1.96
N PRO A 233 -3.21 -18.21 2.51
CA PRO A 233 -4.41 -18.77 1.88
C PRO A 233 -4.80 -18.07 0.58
N ARG A 234 -4.39 -16.82 0.41
CA ARG A 234 -4.64 -15.99 -0.77
C ARG A 234 -3.35 -15.34 -1.24
N ARG A 235 -3.42 -14.73 -2.42
CA ARG A 235 -2.33 -13.92 -2.99
C ARG A 235 -2.88 -12.74 -3.77
N LEU A 236 -2.19 -11.62 -3.71
CA LEU A 236 -2.41 -10.51 -4.62
C LEU A 236 -1.91 -10.91 -6.01
N ALA A 237 -2.70 -10.62 -7.03
CA ALA A 237 -2.36 -10.83 -8.43
C ALA A 237 -2.67 -9.58 -9.24
N LEU A 238 -1.85 -9.30 -10.26
CA LEU A 238 -2.16 -8.36 -11.30
C LEU A 238 -2.95 -9.09 -12.38
N LEU A 239 -4.07 -8.51 -12.80
CA LEU A 239 -4.92 -9.01 -13.87
C LEU A 239 -4.85 -8.06 -15.06
N HIS A 240 -4.64 -8.61 -16.26
CA HIS A 240 -4.92 -7.96 -17.53
C HIS A 240 -6.37 -8.20 -17.88
N LEU A 241 -7.12 -7.12 -18.09
CA LEU A 241 -8.54 -7.17 -18.41
C LEU A 241 -8.75 -7.06 -19.90
N ASP A 242 -9.83 -7.68 -20.40
CA ASP A 242 -10.26 -7.47 -21.79
C ASP A 242 -10.66 -6.01 -22.00
N GLY A 243 -9.97 -5.35 -22.93
CA GLY A 243 -10.18 -3.95 -23.27
C GLY A 243 -11.32 -3.69 -24.25
N SER A 244 -12.07 -4.71 -24.67
CA SER A 244 -13.20 -4.57 -25.60
C SER A 244 -14.38 -3.83 -24.98
N ASP A 245 -14.53 -3.92 -23.64
CA ASP A 245 -15.48 -3.13 -22.86
C ASP A 245 -14.85 -1.81 -22.39
N SER A 246 -15.65 -0.74 -22.43
CA SER A 246 -15.23 0.56 -21.90
C SER A 246 -15.30 0.64 -20.38
N SER A 247 -15.98 -0.29 -19.71
CA SER A 247 -16.13 -0.33 -18.26
C SER A 247 -14.93 -1.00 -17.58
N LEU A 248 -14.65 -0.58 -16.35
CA LEU A 248 -13.72 -1.26 -15.43
C LEU A 248 -14.55 -1.93 -14.34
N PRO A 249 -14.11 -3.10 -13.82
CA PRO A 249 -14.82 -3.72 -12.71
C PRO A 249 -14.68 -2.89 -11.44
N GLU A 250 -15.74 -2.80 -10.66
CA GLU A 250 -15.74 -2.08 -9.37
C GLU A 250 -14.93 -2.84 -8.30
N VAL A 251 -14.40 -2.09 -7.35
CA VAL A 251 -13.74 -2.65 -6.16
C VAL A 251 -14.69 -3.59 -5.42
N GLY A 252 -14.23 -4.79 -5.11
CA GLY A 252 -15.03 -5.80 -4.43
C GLY A 252 -15.77 -6.75 -5.36
N SER A 253 -15.83 -6.48 -6.66
CA SER A 253 -16.42 -7.39 -7.64
C SER A 253 -15.81 -8.79 -7.54
N GLU A 254 -16.60 -9.81 -7.80
CA GLU A 254 -16.12 -11.20 -7.77
C GLU A 254 -15.18 -11.50 -8.94
N VAL A 255 -14.15 -12.29 -8.65
CA VAL A 255 -13.33 -12.99 -9.64
C VAL A 255 -13.78 -14.44 -9.67
N VAL A 256 -14.17 -14.92 -10.87
CA VAL A 256 -14.79 -16.23 -11.07
C VAL A 256 -13.91 -17.09 -11.97
N LEU A 257 -13.76 -18.37 -11.61
CA LEU A 257 -13.15 -19.43 -12.40
C LEU A 257 -14.14 -20.60 -12.52
N ASP A 258 -14.51 -21.00 -13.72
CA ASP A 258 -15.47 -22.11 -14.00
C ASP A 258 -16.78 -21.95 -13.20
N GLY A 259 -17.32 -20.74 -13.15
CA GLY A 259 -18.57 -20.42 -12.44
C GLY A 259 -18.47 -20.37 -10.91
N ARG A 260 -17.25 -20.44 -10.32
CA ARG A 260 -17.04 -20.41 -8.87
C ARG A 260 -16.25 -19.17 -8.45
N PRO A 261 -16.65 -18.46 -7.38
CA PRO A 261 -15.89 -17.32 -6.88
C PRO A 261 -14.54 -17.79 -6.30
N VAL A 262 -13.47 -17.23 -6.86
CA VAL A 262 -12.08 -17.55 -6.49
C VAL A 262 -11.30 -16.36 -5.95
N GLY A 263 -11.89 -15.16 -5.99
CA GLY A 263 -11.24 -13.95 -5.48
C GLY A 263 -12.14 -12.74 -5.55
N ARG A 264 -11.56 -11.60 -5.23
CA ARG A 264 -12.21 -10.27 -5.33
C ARG A 264 -11.30 -9.27 -6.03
N VAL A 265 -11.90 -8.37 -6.75
CA VAL A 265 -11.23 -7.22 -7.38
C VAL A 265 -10.84 -6.19 -6.33
N GLY A 266 -9.65 -5.65 -6.43
CA GLY A 266 -9.20 -4.43 -5.78
C GLY A 266 -9.33 -3.24 -6.73
N THR A 267 -8.25 -2.48 -6.90
CA THR A 267 -8.20 -1.32 -7.78
C THR A 267 -8.14 -1.73 -9.24
N SER A 268 -9.00 -1.13 -10.07
CA SER A 268 -8.98 -1.28 -11.53
C SER A 268 -8.61 0.05 -12.17
N VAL A 269 -7.74 0.03 -13.19
CA VAL A 269 -7.16 1.22 -13.83
C VAL A 269 -6.99 1.05 -15.33
N ARG A 270 -6.74 2.16 -16.03
CA ARG A 270 -6.25 2.19 -17.40
C ARG A 270 -4.81 2.66 -17.45
N HIS A 271 -3.90 1.74 -17.69
CA HIS A 271 -2.48 2.06 -17.86
C HIS A 271 -2.19 2.49 -19.30
N HIS A 272 -1.33 3.50 -19.48
CA HIS A 272 -1.07 4.10 -20.80
C HIS A 272 -0.39 3.16 -21.80
N GLU A 273 0.30 2.12 -21.34
CA GLU A 273 0.96 1.10 -22.19
C GLU A 273 0.30 -0.29 -22.06
N LEU A 274 -0.06 -0.68 -20.83
CA LEU A 274 -0.54 -2.03 -20.54
C LEU A 274 -2.06 -2.19 -20.72
N GLY A 275 -2.77 -1.09 -21.01
CA GLY A 275 -4.23 -1.12 -21.13
C GLY A 275 -4.94 -1.26 -19.79
N PRO A 276 -6.13 -1.87 -19.75
CA PRO A 276 -6.91 -2.03 -18.53
C PRO A 276 -6.32 -3.14 -17.65
N LEU A 277 -6.04 -2.77 -16.39
CA LEU A 277 -5.45 -3.61 -15.36
C LEU A 277 -6.32 -3.62 -14.11
N SER A 278 -6.19 -4.68 -13.32
CA SER A 278 -6.75 -4.71 -11.97
C SER A 278 -5.83 -5.46 -11.00
N LEU A 279 -5.77 -5.02 -9.75
CA LEU A 279 -5.31 -5.87 -8.67
C LEU A 279 -6.46 -6.75 -8.20
N ALA A 280 -6.16 -7.99 -7.86
CA ALA A 280 -7.15 -8.91 -7.29
C ALA A 280 -6.53 -9.75 -6.18
N LEU A 281 -7.32 -10.00 -5.13
CA LEU A 281 -6.94 -10.94 -4.07
C LEU A 281 -7.55 -12.30 -4.38
N LEU A 282 -6.74 -13.22 -4.89
CA LEU A 282 -7.14 -14.54 -5.36
C LEU A 282 -6.85 -15.63 -4.31
N LYS A 283 -7.69 -16.68 -4.25
CA LYS A 283 -7.36 -17.92 -3.56
C LYS A 283 -6.05 -18.47 -4.09
N ARG A 284 -5.17 -18.93 -3.22
CA ARG A 284 -3.83 -19.41 -3.60
C ARG A 284 -3.82 -20.53 -4.64
N GLN A 285 -4.84 -21.38 -4.62
CA GLN A 285 -4.96 -22.56 -5.50
C GLN A 285 -5.34 -22.23 -6.95
N VAL A 286 -5.67 -20.95 -7.26
CA VAL A 286 -5.97 -20.52 -8.62
C VAL A 286 -4.71 -20.66 -9.48
N PRO A 287 -4.74 -21.44 -10.58
CA PRO A 287 -3.61 -21.57 -11.51
C PRO A 287 -3.24 -20.22 -12.14
N ASP A 288 -1.96 -20.03 -12.45
CA ASP A 288 -1.47 -18.77 -13.04
C ASP A 288 -1.96 -18.58 -14.49
N ASP A 289 -2.29 -19.67 -15.18
CA ASP A 289 -2.83 -19.69 -16.54
C ASP A 289 -4.37 -19.75 -16.60
N ALA A 290 -5.04 -19.55 -15.44
CA ALA A 290 -6.49 -19.61 -15.37
C ALA A 290 -7.16 -18.50 -16.19
N ALA A 291 -8.14 -18.86 -17.03
CA ALA A 291 -9.04 -17.92 -17.68
C ALA A 291 -10.12 -17.46 -16.69
N LEU A 292 -10.04 -16.22 -16.26
CA LEU A 292 -10.91 -15.64 -15.25
C LEU A 292 -12.01 -14.78 -15.87
N VAL A 293 -13.12 -14.64 -15.15
CA VAL A 293 -14.17 -13.66 -15.42
C VAL A 293 -14.31 -12.74 -14.22
N VAL A 294 -14.36 -11.44 -14.46
CA VAL A 294 -14.38 -10.40 -13.43
C VAL A 294 -15.65 -9.55 -13.62
N GLY A 295 -16.29 -9.16 -12.51
CA GLY A 295 -17.46 -8.29 -12.56
C GLY A 295 -18.63 -8.85 -13.38
N GLY A 296 -18.68 -10.17 -13.54
CA GLY A 296 -19.75 -10.89 -14.23
C GLY A 296 -19.54 -11.12 -15.74
N SER A 297 -18.74 -10.28 -16.45
CA SER A 297 -18.62 -10.39 -17.92
C SER A 297 -17.22 -10.14 -18.47
N ILE A 298 -16.34 -9.45 -17.75
CA ILE A 298 -15.03 -9.03 -18.26
C ILE A 298 -14.05 -10.21 -18.19
N ALA A 299 -13.51 -10.65 -19.32
CA ALA A 299 -12.45 -11.65 -19.34
C ALA A 299 -11.15 -11.08 -18.77
N ALA A 300 -10.42 -11.91 -18.01
CA ALA A 300 -9.18 -11.50 -17.38
C ALA A 300 -8.15 -12.63 -17.38
N ALA A 301 -6.88 -12.26 -17.53
CA ALA A 301 -5.73 -13.15 -17.39
C ALA A 301 -4.82 -12.68 -16.28
N ILE A 302 -4.23 -13.61 -15.53
CA ILE A 302 -3.26 -13.31 -14.49
C ILE A 302 -1.94 -12.95 -15.18
N ASP A 303 -1.28 -11.88 -14.73
CA ASP A 303 0.07 -11.56 -15.16
C ASP A 303 1.04 -12.66 -14.70
N PRO A 304 1.89 -13.21 -15.59
CA PRO A 304 2.76 -14.33 -15.26
C PRO A 304 3.85 -13.98 -14.23
N GLU A 305 4.19 -12.71 -14.09
CA GLU A 305 5.13 -12.27 -13.05
C GLU A 305 4.45 -12.24 -11.68
N PRO A 306 5.07 -12.79 -10.63
CA PRO A 306 4.52 -12.73 -9.28
C PRO A 306 4.44 -11.29 -8.79
N SER A 307 3.37 -10.95 -8.08
CA SER A 307 3.20 -9.59 -7.56
C SER A 307 4.28 -9.17 -6.56
N PHE A 308 4.89 -10.15 -5.89
CA PHE A 308 6.01 -9.95 -4.95
C PHE A 308 6.65 -11.30 -4.64
N GLU A 309 7.87 -11.26 -4.15
CA GLU A 309 8.55 -12.43 -3.58
C GLU A 309 8.31 -12.48 -2.07
N LEU A 310 7.90 -13.65 -1.58
CA LEU A 310 7.87 -13.88 -0.14
C LEU A 310 9.30 -14.18 0.34
N PRO A 311 9.70 -13.64 1.51
CA PRO A 311 10.96 -14.02 2.15
C PRO A 311 11.07 -15.55 2.28
N GLU A 312 12.29 -16.05 2.23
CA GLU A 312 12.55 -17.49 2.38
C GLU A 312 11.98 -17.99 3.71
N SER A 313 11.24 -19.09 3.64
CA SER A 313 10.66 -19.72 4.83
C SER A 313 11.31 -21.08 5.09
N PRO A 314 11.35 -21.56 6.35
CA PRO A 314 11.88 -22.88 6.67
C PRO A 314 11.24 -24.01 5.85
N ALA A 315 9.95 -23.93 5.56
CA ALA A 315 9.25 -24.92 4.76
C ALA A 315 9.66 -24.86 3.27
N ARG A 316 9.88 -23.66 2.71
CA ARG A 316 10.36 -23.50 1.32
C ARG A 316 11.80 -23.98 1.22
N ALA A 317 12.70 -23.56 2.12
CA ALA A 317 14.09 -24.03 2.15
C ALA A 317 14.19 -25.56 2.21
N ALA A 318 13.37 -26.19 3.05
CA ALA A 318 13.32 -27.66 3.13
C ALA A 318 12.78 -28.34 1.85
N ALA A 319 11.80 -27.70 1.18
CA ALA A 319 11.26 -28.23 -0.09
C ALA A 319 12.30 -28.11 -1.22
N ASP A 320 12.98 -26.99 -1.32
CA ASP A 320 14.00 -26.72 -2.34
C ASP A 320 15.21 -27.62 -2.15
N ALA A 321 15.65 -27.85 -0.90
CA ALA A 321 16.71 -28.82 -0.58
C ALA A 321 16.35 -30.27 -1.01
N ARG A 322 15.09 -30.67 -0.78
CA ARG A 322 14.61 -32.02 -1.24
C ARG A 322 14.55 -32.11 -2.76
N ALA A 323 14.09 -31.06 -3.44
CA ALA A 323 14.04 -31.00 -4.91
C ALA A 323 15.46 -31.04 -5.51
N GLY A 324 16.43 -30.36 -4.89
CA GLY A 324 17.84 -30.41 -5.27
C GLY A 324 18.45 -31.79 -5.15
N LEU A 325 18.15 -32.55 -4.06
CA LEU A 325 18.61 -33.91 -3.85
C LEU A 325 18.05 -34.88 -4.89
N LEU A 326 16.84 -34.66 -5.40
CA LEU A 326 16.21 -35.50 -6.44
C LEU A 326 16.75 -35.24 -7.85
N ARG A 327 17.49 -34.17 -8.07
CA ARG A 327 18.11 -33.80 -9.36
C ARG A 327 19.58 -34.14 -9.49
N LEU A 328 20.19 -34.73 -8.45
CA LEU A 328 21.57 -35.22 -8.55
C LEU A 328 21.60 -36.46 -9.45
N PRO A 329 22.45 -36.51 -10.50
CA PRO A 329 22.60 -37.67 -11.35
C PRO A 329 23.15 -38.86 -10.49
N ARG A 330 22.56 -40.02 -10.70
CA ARG A 330 23.05 -41.31 -10.11
C ARG A 330 24.34 -41.73 -10.78
#